data_b4592a00567e68360e899a77c0e5a209
#
_entry.id   b4592a00567e68360e899a77c0e5a209
#
_cell.length_a   1.000
_cell.length_b   1.000
_cell.length_c   1.000
_cell.angle_alpha   90.00
_cell.angle_beta   90.00
_cell.angle_gamma   90.00
#
_symmetry.space_group_name_H-M   'P 1'
#
loop_
_entity.id
_entity.type
_entity.pdbx_description
1 polymer ?
#
loop_
_entity_poly.entity_id
_entity_poly.type
_entity_poly.pdbx_seq_one_letter_code
_entity_poly.pdbx_strand_id
1 'polypeptide(L)'
;MRLRGLWNGLLVVVVLGLAACSPTAEPADAPAESGDEKISLRMWTHQNPAFNAGYEALIAAFEAENPNVDITLETFDYETYLQTLQTSMPAGEEADIVQLFGTWTAEYAERLAPLPAGVLSLEEAQALYYAAPIGGYIVDGALYGLPQEFNCEYGGVLVNKTLYEAAGLTYPPAWKTMDDVIADAQALTKVDDTGMMTVAGFHFNATDPAASAFLAGILQRGGDYWNADHSGFTFNTPEAKESLSWMVEAVTEQKVLDPILFNDEDNWIGDSFFLSRVGIGYIGTWAIAEGKANYPDFADEWDYFFLPDVGDQPLFAADSGWGLAVSPNSLHQDAAWQFIKFATANPENALQFNLTSGTIPAMPEVAQSPKIAEEMPWVAKALDILPYGRYLGNMPDRDLIVYEIIYPHISNALQGMETVDEALAAIDAEANATFR
;
A
#
# COMPACT_ATOMS: atom_id res chain seq x y z
N MET A 1 22.32 38.53 48.56
CA MET A 1 22.29 39.98 48.34
C MET A 1 21.01 40.25 47.55
N ARG A 2 19.91 40.53 48.23
CA ARG A 2 19.23 41.84 48.48
C ARG A 2 19.31 42.74 47.21
N LEU A 3 18.16 43.03 46.54
CA LEU A 3 17.24 44.10 46.92
C LEU A 3 15.93 44.01 46.13
N ARG A 4 14.90 44.24 46.88
CA ARG A 4 13.51 44.54 46.64
C ARG A 4 13.30 45.90 45.95
N GLY A 5 12.19 46.08 45.25
CA GLY A 5 11.62 47.35 44.82
C GLY A 5 10.17 47.22 44.46
N LEU A 6 9.32 47.42 45.43
CA LEU A 6 7.88 47.72 45.33
C LEU A 6 7.66 49.13 44.75
N TRP A 7 6.64 49.32 43.91
CA TRP A 7 5.86 50.57 44.00
C TRP A 7 4.38 50.35 43.52
N ASN A 8 3.52 50.87 44.37
CA ASN A 8 2.09 50.89 44.32
C ASN A 8 1.52 52.05 43.48
N GLY A 9 0.24 51.88 43.04
CA GLY A 9 -0.81 52.91 43.16
C GLY A 9 -1.20 53.64 41.88
N LEU A 10 -2.35 53.56 41.40
CA LEU A 10 -3.45 54.45 41.72
C LEU A 10 -4.75 54.07 40.93
N LEU A 11 -5.80 53.84 41.71
CA LEU A 11 -7.18 53.74 41.24
C LEU A 11 -7.70 55.14 40.91
N VAL A 12 -8.33 55.34 39.75
CA VAL A 12 -9.28 56.45 39.54
C VAL A 12 -10.57 55.90 38.96
N VAL A 13 -11.60 55.92 39.80
CA VAL A 13 -13.00 55.72 39.43
C VAL A 13 -13.56 57.05 39.00
N VAL A 14 -14.14 57.16 37.81
CA VAL A 14 -15.05 58.28 37.47
C VAL A 14 -16.36 57.68 36.98
N VAL A 15 -17.38 57.90 37.79
CA VAL A 15 -18.80 57.69 37.50
C VAL A 15 -19.40 59.03 37.14
N LEU A 16 -20.11 59.11 36.02
CA LEU A 16 -21.11 60.11 35.66
C LEU A 16 -21.76 59.59 34.38
N GLY A 17 -23.02 59.33 34.21
CA GLY A 17 -24.27 59.94 34.62
C GLY A 17 -25.15 60.10 33.38
N LEU A 18 -26.17 59.31 33.30
CA LEU A 18 -27.42 59.35 32.54
C LEU A 18 -27.72 60.51 31.59
N ALA A 19 -28.09 60.17 30.33
CA ALA A 19 -29.24 60.77 29.64
C ALA A 19 -29.80 59.82 28.61
N ALA A 20 -31.07 59.45 28.78
CA ALA A 20 -31.88 58.69 27.84
C ALA A 20 -32.35 59.59 26.69
N CYS A 21 -32.22 59.11 25.45
CA CYS A 21 -33.12 59.44 24.34
C CYS A 21 -33.15 58.26 23.38
N SER A 22 -34.26 57.57 23.33
CA SER A 22 -34.57 56.60 22.26
C SER A 22 -35.05 57.37 21.00
N PRO A 23 -34.60 56.90 19.84
CA PRO A 23 -35.48 56.85 18.70
C PRO A 23 -35.69 55.40 18.27
N THR A 24 -36.94 55.05 18.12
CA THR A 24 -37.43 53.88 17.35
C THR A 24 -36.81 53.87 15.98
N ALA A 25 -35.96 52.82 15.75
CA ALA A 25 -35.54 52.45 14.41
C ALA A 25 -36.27 51.14 14.04
N GLU A 26 -36.96 51.18 12.91
CA GLU A 26 -37.52 50.04 12.18
C GLU A 26 -36.45 48.95 12.00
N PRO A 27 -36.83 47.66 12.03
CA PRO A 27 -35.89 46.61 11.66
C PRO A 27 -35.63 46.69 10.15
N ALA A 28 -34.45 47.12 9.78
CA ALA A 28 -33.92 46.85 8.45
C ALA A 28 -33.71 45.36 8.32
N ASP A 29 -34.49 44.71 7.49
CA ASP A 29 -34.14 43.39 6.94
C ASP A 29 -32.77 43.51 6.24
N ALA A 30 -31.70 43.19 6.93
CA ALA A 30 -30.44 42.88 6.28
C ALA A 30 -30.64 41.53 5.59
N PRO A 31 -30.37 41.42 4.30
CA PRO A 31 -30.29 40.10 3.71
C PRO A 31 -29.22 39.31 4.50
N ALA A 32 -29.59 38.17 5.03
CA ALA A 32 -28.63 37.18 5.44
C ALA A 32 -27.83 36.81 4.16
N GLU A 33 -26.66 37.42 4.00
CA GLU A 33 -25.62 36.80 3.17
C GLU A 33 -25.32 35.50 3.87
N SER A 34 -25.89 34.41 3.37
CA SER A 34 -25.35 33.07 3.53
C SER A 34 -24.07 33.04 2.66
N GLY A 35 -23.04 33.70 3.11
CA GLY A 35 -21.70 33.46 2.64
C GLY A 35 -21.38 32.04 3.04
N ASP A 36 -21.25 31.14 2.07
CA ASP A 36 -20.76 29.80 2.32
C ASP A 36 -19.43 29.94 3.07
N GLU A 37 -19.41 29.46 4.31
CA GLU A 37 -18.21 29.51 5.16
C GLU A 37 -17.09 28.77 4.43
N LYS A 38 -15.95 29.41 4.25
CA LYS A 38 -14.79 28.79 3.56
C LYS A 38 -14.27 27.64 4.41
N ILE A 39 -14.30 26.45 3.86
CA ILE A 39 -13.79 25.21 4.46
C ILE A 39 -12.35 25.03 4.03
N SER A 40 -11.43 24.91 4.98
CA SER A 40 -10.04 24.58 4.70
C SER A 40 -9.74 23.20 5.26
N LEU A 41 -9.23 22.30 4.41
CA LEU A 41 -8.81 20.95 4.76
C LEU A 41 -7.32 20.81 4.55
N ARG A 42 -6.66 20.05 5.43
CA ARG A 42 -5.29 19.59 5.25
C ARG A 42 -5.33 18.12 4.82
N MET A 43 -4.48 17.75 3.89
CA MET A 43 -4.32 16.37 3.44
C MET A 43 -2.85 15.97 3.52
N TRP A 44 -2.56 14.86 4.20
CA TRP A 44 -1.22 14.31 4.33
C TRP A 44 -1.02 13.08 3.49
N THR A 45 0.12 13.03 2.77
CA THR A 45 0.53 11.88 1.96
C THR A 45 2.02 11.62 2.10
N HIS A 46 2.46 10.38 1.84
CA HIS A 46 3.88 10.13 1.61
C HIS A 46 4.32 10.73 0.27
N GLN A 47 5.59 11.08 0.18
CA GLN A 47 6.16 11.68 -1.01
C GLN A 47 6.39 10.62 -2.11
N ASN A 48 5.44 10.56 -3.04
CA ASN A 48 5.56 9.83 -4.30
C ASN A 48 5.15 10.80 -5.41
N PRO A 49 6.05 11.20 -6.32
CA PRO A 49 5.75 12.24 -7.32
C PRO A 49 4.52 11.92 -8.19
N ALA A 50 4.32 10.64 -8.54
CA ALA A 50 3.21 10.23 -9.40
C ALA A 50 1.87 10.24 -8.63
N PHE A 51 1.85 9.78 -7.36
CA PHE A 51 0.68 9.90 -6.48
C PHE A 51 0.33 11.36 -6.23
N ASN A 52 1.34 12.18 -5.90
CA ASN A 52 1.13 13.60 -5.59
C ASN A 52 0.53 14.34 -6.79
N ALA A 53 1.04 14.11 -8.01
CA ALA A 53 0.46 14.68 -9.21
C ALA A 53 -1.01 14.25 -9.43
N GLY A 54 -1.34 12.99 -9.13
CA GLY A 54 -2.71 12.48 -9.15
C GLY A 54 -3.62 13.19 -8.15
N TYR A 55 -3.16 13.36 -6.90
CA TYR A 55 -3.93 14.06 -5.87
C TYR A 55 -4.08 15.55 -6.15
N GLU A 56 -3.04 16.24 -6.62
CA GLU A 56 -3.11 17.64 -7.01
C GLU A 56 -4.15 17.88 -8.12
N ALA A 57 -4.23 16.98 -9.11
CA ALA A 57 -5.23 17.04 -10.16
C ALA A 57 -6.65 16.82 -9.63
N LEU A 58 -6.85 15.87 -8.72
CA LEU A 58 -8.14 15.60 -8.08
C LEU A 58 -8.59 16.73 -7.16
N ILE A 59 -7.67 17.33 -6.38
CA ILE A 59 -7.93 18.49 -5.54
C ILE A 59 -8.40 19.66 -6.40
N ALA A 60 -7.65 20.00 -7.46
CA ALA A 60 -8.02 21.09 -8.37
C ALA A 60 -9.40 20.87 -9.02
N ALA A 61 -9.72 19.63 -9.41
CA ALA A 61 -11.04 19.30 -9.97
C ALA A 61 -12.16 19.43 -8.93
N PHE A 62 -11.94 18.96 -7.72
CA PHE A 62 -12.91 19.05 -6.63
C PHE A 62 -13.20 20.50 -6.21
N GLU A 63 -12.16 21.32 -6.06
CA GLU A 63 -12.28 22.75 -5.73
C GLU A 63 -13.01 23.54 -6.82
N ALA A 64 -12.83 23.17 -8.09
CA ALA A 64 -13.58 23.79 -9.19
C ALA A 64 -15.08 23.54 -9.09
N GLU A 65 -15.50 22.39 -8.58
CA GLU A 65 -16.90 22.04 -8.33
C GLU A 65 -17.42 22.56 -6.96
N ASN A 66 -16.50 22.78 -6.00
CA ASN A 66 -16.78 23.19 -4.62
C ASN A 66 -15.95 24.43 -4.24
N PRO A 67 -16.29 25.62 -4.76
CA PRO A 67 -15.44 26.83 -4.62
C PRO A 67 -15.32 27.35 -3.19
N ASN A 68 -16.12 26.86 -2.26
CA ASN A 68 -16.02 27.14 -0.83
C ASN A 68 -15.05 26.19 -0.09
N VAL A 69 -14.52 25.16 -0.72
CA VAL A 69 -13.55 24.21 -0.14
C VAL A 69 -12.16 24.50 -0.69
N ASP A 70 -11.15 24.41 0.15
CA ASP A 70 -9.73 24.59 -0.14
C ASP A 70 -8.96 23.45 0.53
N ILE A 71 -8.19 22.67 -0.24
CA ILE A 71 -7.48 21.50 0.25
C ILE A 71 -5.99 21.71 0.08
N THR A 72 -5.25 21.75 1.17
CA THR A 72 -3.79 21.85 1.16
C THR A 72 -3.16 20.47 1.26
N LEU A 73 -2.44 20.06 0.20
CA LEU A 73 -1.66 18.82 0.19
C LEU A 73 -0.29 19.06 0.86
N GLU A 74 0.01 18.27 1.88
CA GLU A 74 1.30 18.26 2.59
C GLU A 74 1.94 16.88 2.42
N THR A 75 3.18 16.83 1.94
CA THR A 75 3.87 15.58 1.60
C THR A 75 5.13 15.40 2.43
N PHE A 76 5.42 14.17 2.83
CA PHE A 76 6.56 13.79 3.65
C PHE A 76 7.32 12.65 2.97
N ASP A 77 8.65 12.56 3.15
CA ASP A 77 9.33 11.32 2.81
C ASP A 77 8.71 10.14 3.59
N TYR A 78 8.86 8.92 3.07
CA TYR A 78 8.12 7.76 3.57
C TYR A 78 8.32 7.53 5.07
N GLU A 79 9.58 7.51 5.54
CA GLU A 79 9.90 7.28 6.95
C GLU A 79 9.35 8.40 7.85
N THR A 80 9.50 9.66 7.41
CA THR A 80 8.95 10.82 8.12
C THR A 80 7.42 10.74 8.15
N TYR A 81 6.78 10.26 7.09
CA TYR A 81 5.32 10.07 7.03
C TYR A 81 4.85 9.10 8.10
N LEU A 82 5.48 7.92 8.19
CA LEU A 82 5.15 6.92 9.21
C LEU A 82 5.30 7.46 10.62
N GLN A 83 6.44 8.10 10.92
CA GLN A 83 6.69 8.71 12.23
C GLN A 83 5.68 9.83 12.55
N THR A 84 5.29 10.60 11.53
CA THR A 84 4.32 11.68 11.68
C THR A 84 2.93 11.13 12.03
N LEU A 85 2.48 10.08 11.35
CA LEU A 85 1.22 9.41 11.69
C LEU A 85 1.25 8.86 13.12
N GLN A 86 2.30 8.11 13.46
CA GLN A 86 2.46 7.49 14.79
C GLN A 86 2.49 8.49 15.94
N THR A 87 2.99 9.71 15.72
CA THR A 87 3.07 10.74 16.75
C THR A 87 1.87 11.67 16.78
N SER A 88 1.35 12.07 15.62
CA SER A 88 0.31 13.09 15.51
C SER A 88 -1.09 12.52 15.76
N MET A 89 -1.41 11.31 15.27
CA MET A 89 -2.73 10.72 15.48
C MET A 89 -3.07 10.48 16.97
N PRO A 90 -2.15 9.97 17.83
CA PRO A 90 -2.41 9.91 19.27
C PRO A 90 -2.55 11.29 19.94
N ALA A 91 -1.94 12.33 19.35
CA ALA A 91 -2.03 13.71 19.87
C ALA A 91 -3.26 14.47 19.35
N GLY A 92 -3.93 13.98 18.31
CA GLY A 92 -5.04 14.66 17.64
C GLY A 92 -4.57 15.89 16.83
N GLU A 93 -3.34 15.83 16.29
CA GLU A 93 -2.68 16.91 15.54
C GLU A 93 -2.50 16.56 14.06
N GLU A 94 -3.03 15.42 13.62
CA GLU A 94 -2.99 14.97 12.23
C GLU A 94 -3.79 15.89 11.29
N ALA A 95 -3.62 15.70 9.96
CA ALA A 95 -4.44 16.38 8.95
C ALA A 95 -5.90 15.87 8.95
N ASP A 96 -6.80 16.62 8.32
CA ASP A 96 -8.22 16.26 8.16
C ASP A 96 -8.37 14.98 7.35
N ILE A 97 -7.53 14.82 6.32
CA ILE A 97 -7.45 13.66 5.43
C ILE A 97 -6.04 13.10 5.50
N VAL A 98 -5.92 11.81 5.69
CA VAL A 98 -4.63 11.10 5.69
C VAL A 98 -4.64 10.02 4.62
N GLN A 99 -3.55 9.93 3.87
CA GLN A 99 -3.30 8.76 3.05
C GLN A 99 -2.98 7.59 3.98
N LEU A 100 -3.69 6.48 3.84
CA LEU A 100 -3.53 5.33 4.71
C LEU A 100 -3.34 4.07 3.87
N PHE A 101 -2.36 3.26 4.24
CA PHE A 101 -2.26 1.93 3.67
C PHE A 101 -3.33 1.05 4.31
N GLY A 102 -4.13 0.34 3.50
CA GLY A 102 -5.35 -0.31 3.98
C GLY A 102 -5.10 -1.30 5.12
N THR A 103 -3.99 -2.03 5.10
CA THR A 103 -3.63 -2.98 6.17
C THR A 103 -3.34 -2.31 7.52
N TRP A 104 -3.04 -1.02 7.55
CA TRP A 104 -2.85 -0.26 8.80
C TRP A 104 -4.17 0.19 9.44
N THR A 105 -5.28 0.10 8.70
CA THR A 105 -6.57 0.59 9.19
C THR A 105 -6.97 -0.05 10.52
N ALA A 106 -6.70 -1.34 10.72
CA ALA A 106 -7.02 -2.03 11.95
C ALA A 106 -6.27 -1.45 13.16
N GLU A 107 -5.01 -1.08 13.00
CA GLU A 107 -4.19 -0.45 14.04
C GLU A 107 -4.69 0.97 14.37
N TYR A 108 -5.10 1.71 13.34
CA TYR A 108 -5.51 3.11 13.48
C TYR A 108 -7.01 3.32 13.65
N ALA A 109 -7.86 2.28 13.63
CA ALA A 109 -9.33 2.41 13.60
C ALA A 109 -9.91 3.31 14.71
N GLU A 110 -9.37 3.22 15.93
CA GLU A 110 -9.82 4.08 17.06
C GLU A 110 -9.45 5.58 16.87
N ARG A 111 -8.59 5.88 15.89
CA ARG A 111 -8.08 7.22 15.56
C ARG A 111 -8.51 7.66 14.17
N LEU A 112 -9.53 7.02 13.61
CA LEU A 112 -10.11 7.34 12.32
C LEU A 112 -11.60 7.59 12.47
N ALA A 113 -12.14 8.52 11.69
CA ALA A 113 -13.58 8.70 11.59
C ALA A 113 -14.18 7.57 10.73
N PRO A 114 -15.22 6.88 11.17
CA PRO A 114 -15.91 5.92 10.32
C PRO A 114 -16.60 6.63 9.15
N LEU A 115 -16.58 6.01 7.97
CA LEU A 115 -17.30 6.52 6.80
C LEU A 115 -18.81 6.50 7.07
N PRO A 116 -19.50 7.65 6.97
CA PRO A 116 -20.95 7.67 7.16
C PRO A 116 -21.68 6.89 6.06
N ALA A 117 -22.59 5.98 6.45
CA ALA A 117 -23.37 5.18 5.49
C ALA A 117 -24.19 6.02 4.49
N GLY A 118 -24.48 7.29 4.84
CA GLY A 118 -25.12 8.24 3.92
C GLY A 118 -24.22 8.78 2.82
N VAL A 119 -22.89 8.64 2.95
CA VAL A 119 -21.92 8.98 1.91
C VAL A 119 -21.71 7.77 0.98
N LEU A 120 -21.37 6.62 1.54
CA LEU A 120 -21.26 5.34 0.86
C LEU A 120 -21.47 4.21 1.89
N SER A 121 -22.43 3.33 1.65
CA SER A 121 -22.66 2.20 2.54
C SER A 121 -21.61 1.11 2.34
N LEU A 122 -21.44 0.24 3.34
CA LEU A 122 -20.53 -0.93 3.24
C LEU A 122 -20.88 -1.82 2.06
N GLU A 123 -22.17 -2.08 1.82
CA GLU A 123 -22.62 -2.91 0.69
C GLU A 123 -22.25 -2.27 -0.67
N GLU A 124 -22.47 -0.96 -0.82
CA GLU A 124 -22.10 -0.21 -2.02
C GLU A 124 -20.57 -0.23 -2.24
N ALA A 125 -19.79 -0.03 -1.18
CA ALA A 125 -18.33 -0.09 -1.27
C ALA A 125 -17.84 -1.48 -1.67
N GLN A 126 -18.36 -2.55 -1.07
CA GLN A 126 -18.02 -3.93 -1.43
C GLN A 126 -18.44 -4.31 -2.86
N ALA A 127 -19.47 -3.67 -3.41
CA ALA A 127 -19.87 -3.85 -4.81
C ALA A 127 -18.99 -3.05 -5.79
N LEU A 128 -18.40 -1.94 -5.33
CA LEU A 128 -17.64 -1.01 -6.17
C LEU A 128 -16.19 -1.43 -6.37
N TYR A 129 -15.58 -2.01 -5.35
CA TYR A 129 -14.14 -2.33 -5.33
C TYR A 129 -13.87 -3.84 -5.38
N TYR A 130 -12.66 -4.24 -5.78
CA TYR A 130 -12.18 -5.59 -5.54
C TYR A 130 -12.18 -5.89 -4.03
N ALA A 131 -12.39 -7.18 -3.69
CA ALA A 131 -12.54 -7.59 -2.29
C ALA A 131 -11.29 -7.30 -1.43
N ALA A 132 -10.09 -7.47 -1.99
CA ALA A 132 -8.86 -7.23 -1.24
C ALA A 132 -8.63 -5.73 -0.93
N PRO A 133 -8.67 -4.79 -1.90
CA PRO A 133 -8.51 -3.37 -1.61
C PRO A 133 -9.48 -2.85 -0.55
N ILE A 134 -10.78 -3.11 -0.71
CA ILE A 134 -11.77 -2.60 0.25
C ILE A 134 -11.68 -3.31 1.60
N GLY A 135 -11.26 -4.59 1.62
CA GLY A 135 -11.11 -5.38 2.84
C GLY A 135 -10.22 -4.73 3.88
N GLY A 136 -9.14 -4.06 3.44
CA GLY A 136 -8.22 -3.36 4.32
C GLY A 136 -8.82 -2.18 5.08
N TYR A 137 -9.91 -1.60 4.57
CA TYR A 137 -10.57 -0.46 5.22
C TYR A 137 -11.79 -0.85 6.06
N ILE A 138 -12.06 -2.16 6.21
CA ILE A 138 -13.16 -2.69 7.02
C ILE A 138 -12.63 -3.23 8.34
N VAL A 139 -13.05 -2.61 9.44
CA VAL A 139 -12.75 -3.07 10.80
C VAL A 139 -14.06 -3.19 11.55
N ASP A 140 -14.34 -4.35 12.13
CA ASP A 140 -15.57 -4.65 12.90
C ASP A 140 -16.88 -4.28 12.17
N GLY A 141 -16.87 -4.43 10.83
CA GLY A 141 -18.04 -4.15 9.98
C GLY A 141 -18.28 -2.66 9.70
N ALA A 142 -17.36 -1.78 10.08
CA ALA A 142 -17.38 -0.36 9.72
C ALA A 142 -16.27 -0.05 8.69
N LEU A 143 -16.52 0.94 7.83
CA LEU A 143 -15.54 1.47 6.87
C LEU A 143 -14.82 2.66 7.49
N TYR A 144 -13.49 2.68 7.41
CA TYR A 144 -12.65 3.77 7.91
C TYR A 144 -11.83 4.48 6.81
N GLY A 145 -11.97 4.06 5.57
CA GLY A 145 -11.31 4.65 4.42
C GLY A 145 -11.85 4.09 3.11
N LEU A 146 -11.34 4.61 1.99
CA LEU A 146 -11.64 4.09 0.66
C LEU A 146 -10.33 3.91 -0.13
N PRO A 147 -10.15 2.78 -0.83
CA PRO A 147 -8.93 2.50 -1.58
C PRO A 147 -8.82 3.37 -2.82
N GLN A 148 -7.60 3.81 -3.11
CA GLN A 148 -7.24 4.53 -4.33
C GLN A 148 -6.65 3.58 -5.37
N GLU A 149 -6.02 2.50 -4.91
CA GLU A 149 -5.37 1.51 -5.74
C GLU A 149 -5.53 0.09 -5.19
N PHE A 150 -5.09 -0.89 -5.98
CA PHE A 150 -4.86 -2.25 -5.55
C PHE A 150 -3.35 -2.53 -5.56
N ASN A 151 -2.73 -2.61 -4.39
CA ASN A 151 -1.34 -3.03 -4.29
C ASN A 151 -1.24 -4.55 -4.46
N CYS A 152 -0.74 -4.99 -5.61
CA CYS A 152 -0.59 -6.40 -5.94
C CYS A 152 0.88 -6.80 -5.82
N GLU A 153 1.23 -7.41 -4.68
CA GLU A 153 2.58 -7.94 -4.42
C GLU A 153 2.75 -9.37 -4.94
N TYR A 154 1.68 -10.04 -5.33
CA TYR A 154 1.71 -11.45 -5.74
C TYR A 154 2.00 -11.63 -7.22
N GLY A 155 2.86 -12.61 -7.48
CA GLY A 155 3.02 -13.26 -8.80
C GLY A 155 3.60 -12.41 -9.89
N GLY A 156 3.82 -11.13 -9.64
CA GLY A 156 4.40 -10.22 -10.62
C GLY A 156 5.91 -10.31 -10.69
N VAL A 157 6.45 -10.28 -11.90
CA VAL A 157 7.89 -10.36 -12.14
C VAL A 157 8.34 -9.38 -13.21
N LEU A 158 9.47 -8.73 -12.96
CA LEU A 158 10.25 -8.08 -13.99
C LEU A 158 11.02 -9.14 -14.76
N VAL A 159 11.00 -9.11 -16.09
CA VAL A 159 11.76 -10.05 -16.95
C VAL A 159 12.73 -9.29 -17.83
N ASN A 160 14.01 -9.61 -17.69
CA ASN A 160 15.11 -8.97 -18.42
C ASN A 160 15.23 -9.53 -19.83
N LYS A 161 14.80 -8.76 -20.81
CA LYS A 161 14.79 -9.11 -22.22
C LYS A 161 16.20 -9.38 -22.77
N THR A 162 17.15 -8.51 -22.43
CA THR A 162 18.54 -8.65 -22.86
C THR A 162 19.16 -9.98 -22.41
N LEU A 163 18.91 -10.39 -21.16
CA LEU A 163 19.39 -11.68 -20.64
C LEU A 163 18.67 -12.86 -21.30
N TYR A 164 17.36 -12.75 -21.58
CA TYR A 164 16.60 -13.76 -22.34
C TYR A 164 17.16 -13.98 -23.74
N GLU A 165 17.37 -12.90 -24.47
CA GLU A 165 17.95 -12.96 -25.82
C GLU A 165 19.37 -13.55 -25.81
N ALA A 166 20.20 -13.15 -24.84
CA ALA A 166 21.56 -13.66 -24.67
C ALA A 166 21.59 -15.17 -24.31
N ALA A 167 20.56 -15.68 -23.63
CA ALA A 167 20.40 -17.09 -23.30
C ALA A 167 19.75 -17.90 -24.45
N GLY A 168 19.28 -17.24 -25.52
CA GLY A 168 18.59 -17.88 -26.65
C GLY A 168 17.16 -18.30 -26.29
N LEU A 169 16.57 -17.72 -25.25
CA LEU A 169 15.20 -17.95 -24.82
C LEU A 169 14.19 -17.15 -25.66
N THR A 170 12.95 -17.62 -25.72
CA THR A 170 11.87 -16.91 -26.40
C THR A 170 11.37 -15.76 -25.53
N TYR A 171 11.32 -14.55 -26.11
CA TYR A 171 10.75 -13.38 -25.48
C TYR A 171 9.58 -12.84 -26.32
N PRO A 172 8.43 -12.45 -25.73
CA PRO A 172 8.07 -12.58 -24.32
C PRO A 172 7.93 -14.05 -23.86
N PRO A 173 8.13 -14.33 -22.56
CA PRO A 173 7.97 -15.68 -22.05
C PRO A 173 6.52 -16.16 -22.17
N ALA A 174 6.33 -17.46 -22.36
CA ALA A 174 5.02 -18.08 -22.53
C ALA A 174 4.81 -19.22 -21.51
N TRP A 175 5.11 -18.94 -20.25
CA TRP A 175 5.00 -19.88 -19.14
C TRP A 175 3.56 -20.38 -18.93
N LYS A 176 3.40 -21.64 -18.63
CA LYS A 176 2.14 -22.29 -18.27
C LYS A 176 2.19 -22.87 -16.86
N THR A 177 3.38 -23.21 -16.41
CA THR A 177 3.66 -23.81 -15.10
C THR A 177 4.89 -23.14 -14.49
N MET A 178 5.04 -23.28 -13.16
CA MET A 178 6.27 -22.85 -12.48
C MET A 178 7.52 -23.62 -12.96
N ASP A 179 7.36 -24.86 -13.45
CA ASP A 179 8.47 -25.60 -14.04
C ASP A 179 9.01 -24.89 -15.30
N ASP A 180 8.14 -24.25 -16.10
CA ASP A 180 8.57 -23.45 -17.25
C ASP A 180 9.40 -22.25 -16.80
N VAL A 181 8.98 -21.57 -15.71
CA VAL A 181 9.71 -20.45 -15.13
C VAL A 181 11.08 -20.88 -14.61
N ILE A 182 11.13 -22.00 -13.89
CA ILE A 182 12.39 -22.54 -13.35
C ILE A 182 13.33 -22.97 -14.50
N ALA A 183 12.82 -23.55 -15.58
CA ALA A 183 13.63 -23.92 -16.73
C ALA A 183 14.28 -22.69 -17.39
N ASP A 184 13.51 -21.61 -17.59
CA ASP A 184 14.05 -20.34 -18.08
C ASP A 184 15.06 -19.75 -17.09
N ALA A 185 14.75 -19.75 -15.80
CA ALA A 185 15.64 -19.26 -14.75
C ALA A 185 16.98 -20.02 -14.72
N GLN A 186 16.96 -21.34 -14.87
CA GLN A 186 18.18 -22.14 -14.96
C GLN A 186 19.02 -21.76 -16.19
N ALA A 187 18.39 -21.49 -17.33
CA ALA A 187 19.09 -21.06 -18.54
C ALA A 187 19.69 -19.64 -18.42
N LEU A 188 19.04 -18.77 -17.62
CA LEU A 188 19.51 -17.41 -17.33
C LEU A 188 20.64 -17.36 -16.30
N THR A 189 20.71 -18.35 -15.40
CA THR A 189 21.69 -18.36 -14.30
C THR A 189 23.12 -18.44 -14.85
N LYS A 190 24.00 -17.55 -14.36
CA LYS A 190 25.42 -17.53 -14.72
C LYS A 190 26.27 -17.61 -13.46
N VAL A 191 27.28 -18.45 -13.53
CA VAL A 191 28.27 -18.66 -12.47
C VAL A 191 29.66 -18.45 -13.05
N ASP A 192 30.53 -17.77 -12.34
CA ASP A 192 31.90 -17.54 -12.76
C ASP A 192 32.83 -18.73 -12.46
N ASP A 193 34.10 -18.62 -12.85
CA ASP A 193 35.11 -19.69 -12.67
C ASP A 193 35.40 -20.01 -11.19
N THR A 194 34.96 -19.11 -10.25
CA THR A 194 35.11 -19.32 -8.80
C THR A 194 33.91 -20.01 -8.18
N GLY A 195 32.85 -20.19 -8.95
CA GLY A 195 31.58 -20.74 -8.48
C GLY A 195 30.61 -19.68 -7.90
N MET A 196 30.93 -18.38 -8.03
CA MET A 196 30.08 -17.31 -7.59
C MET A 196 29.00 -17.00 -8.66
N MET A 197 27.75 -16.85 -8.22
CA MET A 197 26.66 -16.47 -9.11
C MET A 197 26.83 -15.01 -9.54
N THR A 198 26.87 -14.77 -10.84
CA THR A 198 26.98 -13.43 -11.44
C THR A 198 25.66 -12.94 -12.00
N VAL A 199 24.76 -13.88 -12.32
CA VAL A 199 23.35 -13.62 -12.67
C VAL A 199 22.50 -14.68 -11.98
N ALA A 200 21.58 -14.23 -11.14
CA ALA A 200 20.50 -15.07 -10.62
C ALA A 200 19.42 -15.19 -11.70
N GLY A 201 19.04 -16.40 -12.06
CA GLY A 201 18.00 -16.60 -13.07
C GLY A 201 16.64 -16.17 -12.59
N PHE A 202 16.34 -16.38 -11.29
CA PHE A 202 15.14 -15.96 -10.60
C PHE A 202 15.50 -15.39 -9.23
N HIS A 203 14.75 -14.41 -8.74
CA HIS A 203 14.93 -13.91 -7.38
C HIS A 203 13.62 -13.31 -6.83
N PHE A 204 13.41 -13.46 -5.52
CA PHE A 204 12.39 -12.71 -4.78
C PHE A 204 12.97 -11.37 -4.32
N ASN A 205 12.19 -10.30 -4.39
CA ASN A 205 12.52 -9.11 -3.64
C ASN A 205 12.48 -9.41 -2.13
N ALA A 206 13.33 -8.74 -1.40
CA ALA A 206 13.29 -8.77 0.07
C ALA A 206 11.94 -8.27 0.59
N THR A 207 11.55 -8.71 1.77
CA THR A 207 10.34 -8.27 2.49
C THR A 207 9.00 -8.69 1.86
N ASP A 208 8.13 -7.75 1.45
CA ASP A 208 6.77 -8.01 1.00
C ASP A 208 6.64 -9.09 -0.07
N PRO A 209 7.36 -9.02 -1.20
CA PRO A 209 7.21 -10.02 -2.25
C PRO A 209 7.61 -11.43 -1.82
N ALA A 210 8.64 -11.59 -0.98
CA ALA A 210 9.03 -12.90 -0.47
C ALA A 210 7.97 -13.46 0.49
N ALA A 211 7.46 -12.62 1.41
CA ALA A 211 6.39 -13.00 2.31
C ALA A 211 5.08 -13.29 1.54
N SER A 212 4.74 -12.45 0.56
CA SER A 212 3.58 -12.62 -0.31
C SER A 212 3.64 -13.94 -1.11
N ALA A 213 4.80 -14.29 -1.65
CA ALA A 213 5.00 -15.56 -2.34
C ALA A 213 4.80 -16.76 -1.42
N PHE A 214 5.29 -16.69 -0.18
CA PHE A 214 5.10 -17.72 0.84
C PHE A 214 3.63 -17.88 1.22
N LEU A 215 2.93 -16.78 1.55
CA LEU A 215 1.52 -16.78 1.94
C LEU A 215 0.62 -17.24 0.78
N ALA A 216 0.89 -16.78 -0.44
CA ALA A 216 0.18 -17.25 -1.63
C ALA A 216 0.37 -18.75 -1.85
N GLY A 217 1.59 -19.24 -1.67
CA GLY A 217 1.88 -20.67 -1.78
C GLY A 217 1.09 -21.53 -0.78
N ILE A 218 0.80 -21.03 0.42
CA ILE A 218 -0.09 -21.69 1.38
C ILE A 218 -1.53 -21.74 0.83
N LEU A 219 -2.06 -20.59 0.41
CA LEU A 219 -3.44 -20.49 -0.09
C LEU A 219 -3.67 -21.33 -1.34
N GLN A 220 -2.72 -21.34 -2.28
CA GLN A 220 -2.80 -22.09 -3.52
C GLN A 220 -2.76 -23.60 -3.31
N ARG A 221 -2.20 -24.08 -2.20
CA ARG A 221 -2.23 -25.48 -1.80
C ARG A 221 -3.44 -25.86 -0.96
N GLY A 222 -4.42 -24.93 -0.83
CA GLY A 222 -5.66 -25.13 -0.10
C GLY A 222 -5.53 -24.99 1.42
N GLY A 223 -4.39 -24.47 1.92
CA GLY A 223 -4.18 -24.11 3.32
C GLY A 223 -4.69 -22.72 3.67
N ASP A 224 -4.49 -22.34 4.91
CA ASP A 224 -4.70 -21.01 5.44
C ASP A 224 -3.57 -20.67 6.42
N TYR A 225 -3.20 -19.40 6.51
CA TYR A 225 -2.25 -18.92 7.52
C TYR A 225 -2.97 -18.33 8.75
N TRP A 226 -4.28 -18.09 8.68
CA TRP A 226 -5.12 -17.79 9.83
C TRP A 226 -5.65 -19.07 10.47
N ASN A 227 -5.82 -19.07 11.77
CA ASN A 227 -6.62 -20.10 12.44
C ASN A 227 -8.12 -19.92 12.13
N ALA A 228 -8.94 -20.91 12.45
CA ALA A 228 -10.33 -20.97 11.98
C ALA A 228 -11.23 -19.84 12.48
N ASP A 229 -10.90 -19.21 13.59
CA ASP A 229 -11.66 -18.08 14.18
C ASP A 229 -10.96 -16.72 13.99
N HIS A 230 -9.88 -16.68 13.23
CA HIS A 230 -9.07 -15.50 12.97
C HIS A 230 -8.52 -14.80 14.23
N SER A 231 -8.39 -15.53 15.34
CA SER A 231 -7.83 -15.02 16.59
C SER A 231 -6.31 -15.17 16.68
N GLY A 232 -5.69 -15.72 15.66
CA GLY A 232 -4.25 -15.97 15.57
C GLY A 232 -3.90 -16.66 14.27
N PHE A 233 -2.62 -16.99 14.12
CA PHE A 233 -2.06 -17.63 12.93
C PHE A 233 -1.90 -19.14 13.10
N THR A 234 -1.69 -19.82 11.96
CA THR A 234 -1.35 -21.25 11.90
C THR A 234 -0.37 -21.48 10.75
N PHE A 235 0.92 -21.27 11.02
CA PHE A 235 1.98 -21.45 10.02
C PHE A 235 2.61 -22.83 10.03
N ASN A 236 2.40 -23.61 11.08
CA ASN A 236 2.98 -24.96 11.17
C ASN A 236 2.05 -26.01 10.53
N THR A 237 1.79 -25.87 9.24
CA THR A 237 0.90 -26.74 8.44
C THR A 237 1.66 -27.42 7.30
N PRO A 238 1.15 -28.53 6.72
CA PRO A 238 1.74 -29.15 5.54
C PRO A 238 1.87 -28.18 4.36
N GLU A 239 0.85 -27.37 4.13
CA GLU A 239 0.79 -26.40 3.02
C GLU A 239 1.83 -25.30 3.18
N ALA A 240 2.04 -24.79 4.41
CA ALA A 240 3.09 -23.83 4.71
C ALA A 240 4.49 -24.45 4.52
N LYS A 241 4.64 -25.72 4.96
CA LYS A 241 5.90 -26.47 4.76
C LYS A 241 6.21 -26.66 3.29
N GLU A 242 5.24 -27.05 2.47
CA GLU A 242 5.42 -27.20 1.03
C GLU A 242 5.72 -25.85 0.36
N SER A 243 5.07 -24.77 0.82
CA SER A 243 5.32 -23.43 0.29
C SER A 243 6.75 -22.96 0.55
N LEU A 244 7.22 -23.03 1.80
CA LEU A 244 8.58 -22.62 2.13
C LEU A 244 9.64 -23.55 1.55
N SER A 245 9.36 -24.89 1.51
CA SER A 245 10.25 -25.87 0.90
C SER A 245 10.50 -25.55 -0.57
N TRP A 246 9.46 -25.21 -1.35
CA TRP A 246 9.59 -24.80 -2.74
C TRP A 246 10.52 -23.58 -2.91
N MET A 247 10.43 -22.59 -2.04
CA MET A 247 11.32 -21.42 -2.06
C MET A 247 12.79 -21.82 -1.75
N VAL A 248 13.00 -22.69 -0.76
CA VAL A 248 14.33 -23.21 -0.39
C VAL A 248 14.92 -24.06 -1.50
N GLU A 249 14.13 -24.92 -2.16
CA GLU A 249 14.56 -25.73 -3.31
C GLU A 249 15.04 -24.87 -4.47
N ALA A 250 14.44 -23.68 -4.69
CA ALA A 250 14.90 -22.75 -5.72
C ALA A 250 16.36 -22.25 -5.49
N VAL A 251 16.80 -22.20 -4.24
CA VAL A 251 18.21 -21.92 -3.87
C VAL A 251 19.07 -23.19 -3.93
N THR A 252 18.64 -24.26 -3.25
CA THR A 252 19.50 -25.41 -2.94
C THR A 252 19.58 -26.44 -4.06
N GLU A 253 18.47 -26.72 -4.73
CA GLU A 253 18.34 -27.74 -5.76
C GLU A 253 18.33 -27.12 -7.17
N GLN A 254 17.46 -26.13 -7.40
CA GLN A 254 17.31 -25.47 -8.69
C GLN A 254 18.48 -24.53 -8.99
N LYS A 255 19.09 -23.95 -7.93
CA LYS A 255 20.24 -23.03 -7.99
C LYS A 255 20.01 -21.83 -8.89
N VAL A 256 18.80 -21.28 -8.83
CA VAL A 256 18.39 -20.12 -9.63
C VAL A 256 18.38 -18.82 -8.86
N LEU A 257 18.38 -18.88 -7.50
CA LEU A 257 18.47 -17.73 -6.61
C LEU A 257 19.89 -17.58 -6.06
N ASP A 258 20.31 -16.33 -5.85
CA ASP A 258 21.55 -15.98 -5.17
C ASP A 258 21.26 -15.65 -3.68
N PRO A 259 21.63 -16.53 -2.74
CA PRO A 259 21.34 -16.28 -1.33
C PRO A 259 22.06 -15.04 -0.76
N ILE A 260 23.10 -14.53 -1.45
CA ILE A 260 23.81 -13.31 -1.01
C ILE A 260 22.90 -12.07 -1.14
N LEU A 261 22.00 -12.05 -2.11
CA LEU A 261 21.10 -10.91 -2.33
C LEU A 261 20.06 -10.73 -1.20
N PHE A 262 19.89 -11.71 -0.31
CA PHE A 262 19.03 -11.57 0.87
C PHE A 262 19.70 -10.88 2.07
N ASN A 263 21.01 -10.67 2.01
CA ASN A 263 21.80 -10.05 3.09
C ASN A 263 22.02 -8.55 2.90
N ASP A 264 21.58 -7.99 1.80
CA ASP A 264 21.81 -6.59 1.45
C ASP A 264 20.54 -5.80 1.74
N GLU A 265 20.47 -5.16 2.91
CA GLU A 265 19.34 -4.37 3.35
C GLU A 265 19.05 -3.17 2.43
N ASP A 266 20.09 -2.69 1.72
CA ASP A 266 19.98 -1.56 0.80
C ASP A 266 19.72 -2.00 -0.66
N ASN A 267 19.78 -3.31 -0.94
CA ASN A 267 19.71 -3.85 -2.28
C ASN A 267 18.36 -4.53 -2.53
N TRP A 268 17.30 -3.74 -2.66
CA TRP A 268 16.05 -4.29 -3.18
C TRP A 268 16.27 -4.84 -4.60
N ILE A 269 15.49 -5.83 -5.00
CA ILE A 269 15.71 -6.56 -6.27
C ILE A 269 15.78 -5.64 -7.48
N GLY A 270 15.17 -4.44 -7.40
CA GLY A 270 15.20 -3.43 -8.45
C GLY A 270 16.64 -3.10 -8.88
N ASP A 271 17.49 -2.75 -7.96
CA ASP A 271 18.88 -2.42 -8.29
C ASP A 271 19.60 -3.60 -8.92
N SER A 272 19.48 -4.80 -8.35
CA SER A 272 20.07 -6.02 -8.91
C SER A 272 19.50 -6.36 -10.28
N PHE A 273 18.20 -6.18 -10.48
CA PHE A 273 17.54 -6.43 -11.76
C PHE A 273 17.97 -5.41 -12.83
N PHE A 274 17.92 -4.11 -12.52
CA PHE A 274 18.25 -3.05 -13.48
C PHE A 274 19.76 -2.98 -13.79
N LEU A 275 20.59 -3.57 -12.93
CA LEU A 275 22.02 -3.81 -13.21
C LEU A 275 22.28 -5.17 -13.91
N SER A 276 21.23 -5.85 -14.36
CA SER A 276 21.28 -7.14 -15.05
C SER A 276 21.94 -8.27 -14.25
N ARG A 277 21.81 -8.25 -12.92
CA ARG A 277 22.23 -9.34 -12.03
C ARG A 277 21.11 -10.35 -11.76
N VAL A 278 19.87 -10.03 -12.16
CA VAL A 278 18.68 -10.88 -12.02
C VAL A 278 17.97 -10.97 -13.37
N GLY A 279 17.61 -12.17 -13.79
CA GLY A 279 16.89 -12.42 -15.03
C GLY A 279 15.38 -12.28 -14.90
N ILE A 280 14.81 -12.85 -13.84
CA ILE A 280 13.39 -12.83 -13.50
C ILE A 280 13.30 -12.38 -12.04
N GLY A 281 12.77 -11.19 -11.79
CA GLY A 281 12.71 -10.58 -10.47
C GLY A 281 11.28 -10.49 -9.94
N TYR A 282 10.94 -11.26 -8.89
CA TYR A 282 9.63 -11.23 -8.24
C TYR A 282 9.51 -9.98 -7.39
N ILE A 283 8.63 -9.07 -7.77
CA ILE A 283 8.45 -7.76 -7.14
C ILE A 283 7.03 -7.24 -7.42
N GLY A 284 6.50 -6.40 -6.55
CA GLY A 284 5.20 -5.76 -6.72
C GLY A 284 5.12 -4.81 -7.94
N THR A 285 3.92 -4.50 -8.34
CA THR A 285 3.65 -3.69 -9.54
C THR A 285 4.14 -2.23 -9.42
N TRP A 286 4.36 -1.74 -8.21
CA TRP A 286 4.94 -0.42 -7.92
C TRP A 286 6.33 -0.23 -8.54
N ALA A 287 7.09 -1.31 -8.67
CA ALA A 287 8.44 -1.29 -9.27
C ALA A 287 8.45 -0.89 -10.76
N ILE A 288 7.32 -0.94 -11.46
CA ILE A 288 7.25 -0.60 -12.89
C ILE A 288 7.50 0.89 -13.12
N ALA A 289 6.76 1.74 -12.41
CA ALA A 289 6.90 3.19 -12.56
C ALA A 289 8.26 3.67 -12.01
N GLU A 290 8.68 3.14 -10.86
CA GLU A 290 9.95 3.46 -10.23
C GLU A 290 11.14 3.02 -11.08
N GLY A 291 11.11 1.81 -11.64
CA GLY A 291 12.15 1.30 -12.51
C GLY A 291 12.32 2.15 -13.78
N LYS A 292 11.23 2.59 -14.40
CA LYS A 292 11.28 3.48 -15.57
C LYS A 292 11.83 4.86 -15.23
N ALA A 293 11.50 5.39 -14.06
CA ALA A 293 11.96 6.69 -13.62
C ALA A 293 13.45 6.70 -13.24
N ASN A 294 13.90 5.68 -12.50
CA ASN A 294 15.27 5.60 -11.98
C ASN A 294 16.28 5.05 -13.02
N TYR A 295 15.81 4.20 -13.95
CA TYR A 295 16.65 3.54 -14.96
C TYR A 295 16.14 3.76 -16.39
N PRO A 296 16.01 5.03 -16.86
CA PRO A 296 15.41 5.36 -18.15
C PRO A 296 16.13 4.73 -19.34
N ASP A 297 17.46 4.56 -19.27
CA ASP A 297 18.27 3.95 -20.32
C ASP A 297 18.04 2.43 -20.46
N PHE A 298 17.41 1.80 -19.47
CA PHE A 298 17.08 0.38 -19.44
C PHE A 298 15.57 0.11 -19.57
N ALA A 299 14.75 1.15 -19.72
CA ALA A 299 13.28 1.07 -19.67
C ALA A 299 12.66 0.17 -20.75
N ASP A 300 13.32 0.03 -21.93
CA ASP A 300 12.86 -0.79 -23.05
C ASP A 300 13.44 -2.23 -23.04
N GLU A 301 14.28 -2.54 -22.06
CA GLU A 301 15.02 -3.81 -21.96
C GLU A 301 14.35 -4.82 -21.04
N TRP A 302 13.13 -4.54 -20.57
CA TRP A 302 12.36 -5.40 -19.71
C TRP A 302 10.85 -5.14 -19.84
N ASP A 303 10.07 -6.13 -19.41
CA ASP A 303 8.62 -6.03 -19.24
C ASP A 303 8.19 -6.68 -17.94
N TYR A 304 6.94 -6.42 -17.53
CA TYR A 304 6.32 -7.02 -16.37
C TYR A 304 5.37 -8.15 -16.79
N PHE A 305 5.47 -9.29 -16.10
CA PHE A 305 4.67 -10.48 -16.33
C PHE A 305 4.11 -11.01 -15.02
N PHE A 306 3.16 -11.95 -15.11
CA PHE A 306 2.68 -12.68 -13.96
C PHE A 306 3.09 -14.15 -14.05
N LEU A 307 3.47 -14.72 -12.88
CA LEU A 307 3.85 -16.11 -12.76
C LEU A 307 2.61 -17.02 -12.82
N PRO A 308 2.75 -18.26 -13.27
CA PRO A 308 1.75 -19.31 -13.05
C PRO A 308 1.59 -19.60 -11.54
N ASP A 309 0.42 -20.12 -11.16
CA ASP A 309 0.17 -20.57 -9.81
C ASP A 309 1.10 -21.74 -9.42
N VAL A 310 1.47 -21.80 -8.14
CA VAL A 310 2.29 -22.90 -7.57
C VAL A 310 1.45 -24.04 -7.01
N GLY A 311 0.12 -23.93 -7.05
CA GLY A 311 -0.84 -24.91 -6.55
C GLY A 311 -2.12 -24.94 -7.37
N ASP A 312 -3.15 -25.63 -6.84
CA ASP A 312 -4.39 -25.89 -7.56
C ASP A 312 -5.44 -24.76 -7.42
N GLN A 313 -5.21 -23.79 -6.54
CA GLN A 313 -6.12 -22.67 -6.29
C GLN A 313 -5.50 -21.37 -6.78
N PRO A 314 -6.23 -20.49 -7.47
CA PRO A 314 -5.69 -19.22 -7.97
C PRO A 314 -5.64 -18.13 -6.89
N LEU A 315 -5.73 -18.49 -5.61
CA LEU A 315 -5.78 -17.55 -4.49
C LEU A 315 -4.41 -16.96 -4.17
N PHE A 316 -4.40 -15.70 -3.73
CA PHE A 316 -3.20 -15.09 -3.18
C PHE A 316 -3.55 -14.15 -2.01
N ALA A 317 -2.62 -14.00 -1.08
CA ALA A 317 -2.70 -13.00 -0.03
C ALA A 317 -2.42 -11.63 -0.65
N ALA A 318 -3.35 -10.69 -0.47
CA ALA A 318 -3.27 -9.37 -1.04
C ALA A 318 -3.28 -8.30 0.04
N ASP A 319 -2.30 -7.43 0.00
CA ASP A 319 -2.39 -6.15 0.68
C ASP A 319 -3.51 -5.33 0.04
N SER A 320 -4.11 -4.46 0.81
CA SER A 320 -5.17 -3.60 0.30
C SER A 320 -4.65 -2.64 -0.78
N GLY A 321 -3.74 -1.79 -0.38
CA GLY A 321 -3.20 -0.68 -1.17
C GLY A 321 -3.43 0.65 -0.48
N TRP A 322 -2.88 1.70 -1.07
CA TRP A 322 -3.05 3.06 -0.58
C TRP A 322 -4.47 3.57 -0.83
N GLY A 323 -4.97 4.32 0.11
CA GLY A 323 -6.27 4.99 0.04
C GLY A 323 -6.31 6.19 0.98
N LEU A 324 -7.51 6.68 1.24
CA LEU A 324 -7.73 7.89 2.01
C LEU A 324 -8.67 7.62 3.18
N ALA A 325 -8.37 8.22 4.32
CA ALA A 325 -9.14 8.16 5.55
C ALA A 325 -9.30 9.56 6.16
N VAL A 326 -10.28 9.72 7.05
CA VAL A 326 -10.60 10.99 7.71
C VAL A 326 -10.24 10.95 9.18
N SER A 327 -9.62 12.03 9.68
CA SER A 327 -9.36 12.24 11.09
C SER A 327 -10.69 12.42 11.88
N PRO A 328 -10.84 11.79 13.05
CA PRO A 328 -11.97 12.03 13.92
C PRO A 328 -11.93 13.45 14.52
N ASN A 329 -10.77 14.11 14.51
CA ASN A 329 -10.55 15.46 15.01
C ASN A 329 -10.84 16.56 13.98
N SER A 330 -11.06 16.18 12.70
CA SER A 330 -11.46 17.14 11.66
C SER A 330 -12.78 17.83 12.02
N LEU A 331 -12.79 19.14 11.92
CA LEU A 331 -14.01 19.95 12.07
C LEU A 331 -14.92 19.91 10.84
N HIS A 332 -14.42 19.37 9.73
CA HIS A 332 -15.07 19.36 8.42
C HIS A 332 -15.14 17.94 7.82
N GLN A 333 -15.43 16.93 8.65
CA GLN A 333 -15.48 15.52 8.24
C GLN A 333 -16.38 15.28 7.02
N ASP A 334 -17.53 15.97 6.95
CA ASP A 334 -18.44 15.83 5.80
C ASP A 334 -17.78 16.25 4.49
N ALA A 335 -17.06 17.38 4.48
CA ALA A 335 -16.34 17.86 3.30
C ALA A 335 -15.17 16.92 2.95
N ALA A 336 -14.44 16.43 3.95
CA ALA A 336 -13.36 15.46 3.76
C ALA A 336 -13.88 14.17 3.13
N TRP A 337 -14.98 13.61 3.61
CA TRP A 337 -15.61 12.42 3.04
C TRP A 337 -16.18 12.65 1.64
N GLN A 338 -16.71 13.86 1.34
CA GLN A 338 -17.14 14.20 -0.02
C GLN A 338 -15.95 14.21 -0.98
N PHE A 339 -14.82 14.79 -0.58
CA PHE A 339 -13.59 14.74 -1.40
C PHE A 339 -13.11 13.30 -1.59
N ILE A 340 -13.03 12.49 -0.53
CA ILE A 340 -12.59 11.10 -0.64
C ILE A 340 -13.50 10.32 -1.59
N LYS A 341 -14.81 10.43 -1.45
CA LYS A 341 -15.76 9.80 -2.37
C LYS A 341 -15.58 10.28 -3.82
N PHE A 342 -15.38 11.58 -4.02
CA PHE A 342 -15.10 12.15 -5.34
C PHE A 342 -13.82 11.56 -5.94
N ALA A 343 -12.76 11.47 -5.14
CA ALA A 343 -11.44 11.02 -5.60
C ALA A 343 -11.39 9.50 -5.87
N THR A 344 -12.03 8.69 -5.01
CA THR A 344 -11.82 7.24 -4.99
C THR A 344 -13.01 6.43 -5.53
N ALA A 345 -14.24 6.92 -5.37
CA ALA A 345 -15.47 6.19 -5.71
C ALA A 345 -16.14 6.68 -7.01
N ASN A 346 -15.57 7.69 -7.68
CA ASN A 346 -15.98 8.11 -9.00
C ASN A 346 -15.07 7.45 -10.04
N PRO A 347 -15.60 6.64 -10.99
CA PRO A 347 -14.77 5.90 -11.96
C PRO A 347 -13.89 6.78 -12.85
N GLU A 348 -14.35 7.98 -13.24
CA GLU A 348 -13.56 8.89 -14.08
C GLU A 348 -12.37 9.46 -13.32
N ASN A 349 -12.57 9.84 -12.06
CA ASN A 349 -11.54 10.38 -11.18
C ASN A 349 -10.54 9.31 -10.77
N ALA A 350 -11.02 8.12 -10.41
CA ALA A 350 -10.17 6.96 -10.13
C ALA A 350 -9.33 6.59 -11.36
N LEU A 351 -9.92 6.57 -12.57
CA LEU A 351 -9.20 6.35 -13.81
C LEU A 351 -8.08 7.36 -14.02
N GLN A 352 -8.38 8.66 -13.85
CA GLN A 352 -7.38 9.72 -13.99
C GLN A 352 -6.23 9.53 -13.00
N PHE A 353 -6.54 9.22 -11.73
CA PHE A 353 -5.53 8.97 -10.71
C PHE A 353 -4.63 7.79 -11.08
N ASN A 354 -5.22 6.64 -11.40
CA ASN A 354 -4.46 5.41 -11.67
C ASN A 354 -3.60 5.52 -12.94
N LEU A 355 -4.06 6.22 -13.98
CA LEU A 355 -3.23 6.53 -15.15
C LEU A 355 -2.05 7.45 -14.80
N THR A 356 -2.28 8.44 -13.93
CA THR A 356 -1.21 9.37 -13.52
C THR A 356 -0.21 8.70 -12.58
N SER A 357 -0.70 7.93 -11.61
CA SER A 357 0.15 7.25 -10.61
C SER A 357 0.80 5.97 -11.13
N GLY A 358 0.30 5.40 -12.23
CA GLY A 358 0.78 4.12 -12.76
C GLY A 358 0.39 2.92 -11.87
N THR A 359 -0.70 3.00 -11.11
CA THR A 359 -1.13 1.98 -10.17
C THR A 359 -2.30 1.14 -10.69
N ILE A 360 -2.47 -0.09 -10.17
CA ILE A 360 -3.63 -0.92 -10.49
C ILE A 360 -4.87 -0.28 -9.85
N PRO A 361 -5.95 -0.07 -10.62
CA PRO A 361 -7.20 0.43 -10.06
C PRO A 361 -7.81 -0.52 -9.02
N ALA A 362 -8.26 0.02 -7.89
CA ALA A 362 -9.02 -0.75 -6.89
C ALA A 362 -10.42 -1.15 -7.38
N MET A 363 -10.93 -0.48 -8.42
CA MET A 363 -12.27 -0.70 -8.98
C MET A 363 -12.18 -1.59 -10.22
N PRO A 364 -12.94 -2.72 -10.28
CA PRO A 364 -12.98 -3.60 -11.46
C PRO A 364 -13.37 -2.87 -12.75
N GLU A 365 -14.33 -1.94 -12.67
CA GLU A 365 -14.79 -1.15 -13.82
C GLU A 365 -13.64 -0.29 -14.41
N VAL A 366 -12.84 0.32 -13.55
CA VAL A 366 -11.71 1.16 -13.95
C VAL A 366 -10.56 0.31 -14.50
N ALA A 367 -10.24 -0.81 -13.83
CA ALA A 367 -9.19 -1.73 -14.27
C ALA A 367 -9.46 -2.29 -15.67
N GLN A 368 -10.73 -2.52 -16.02
CA GLN A 368 -11.17 -3.01 -17.33
C GLN A 368 -11.34 -1.89 -18.37
N SER A 369 -11.03 -0.64 -18.04
CA SER A 369 -11.15 0.49 -18.97
C SER A 369 -10.26 0.31 -20.20
N PRO A 370 -10.74 0.61 -21.43
CA PRO A 370 -9.91 0.61 -22.62
C PRO A 370 -8.68 1.52 -22.50
N LYS A 371 -8.76 2.62 -21.75
CA LYS A 371 -7.61 3.52 -21.52
C LYS A 371 -6.53 2.87 -20.67
N ILE A 372 -6.92 2.12 -19.63
CA ILE A 372 -5.95 1.32 -18.84
C ILE A 372 -5.26 0.29 -19.74
N ALA A 373 -6.01 -0.42 -20.58
CA ALA A 373 -5.42 -1.40 -21.49
C ALA A 373 -4.47 -0.78 -22.54
N GLU A 374 -4.72 0.45 -22.96
CA GLU A 374 -3.88 1.18 -23.91
C GLU A 374 -2.62 1.76 -23.26
N GLU A 375 -2.77 2.44 -22.11
CA GLU A 375 -1.68 3.20 -21.47
C GLU A 375 -0.90 2.35 -20.44
N MET A 376 -1.55 1.33 -19.87
CA MET A 376 -0.96 0.41 -18.88
C MET A 376 -1.22 -1.05 -19.27
N PRO A 377 -0.68 -1.54 -20.41
CA PRO A 377 -1.00 -2.86 -20.95
C PRO A 377 -0.61 -4.02 -20.03
N TRP A 378 0.27 -3.80 -19.07
CA TRP A 378 0.61 -4.79 -18.04
C TRP A 378 -0.53 -5.03 -17.04
N VAL A 379 -1.39 -4.03 -16.76
CA VAL A 379 -2.61 -4.21 -15.95
C VAL A 379 -3.56 -5.19 -16.61
N ALA A 380 -3.65 -5.17 -17.95
CA ALA A 380 -4.49 -6.12 -18.67
C ALA A 380 -4.10 -7.58 -18.41
N LYS A 381 -2.81 -7.84 -18.13
CA LYS A 381 -2.33 -9.18 -17.74
C LYS A 381 -2.74 -9.54 -16.30
N ALA A 382 -2.96 -8.55 -15.43
CA ALA A 382 -3.38 -8.75 -14.04
C ALA A 382 -4.89 -9.05 -13.91
N LEU A 383 -5.71 -8.64 -14.87
CA LEU A 383 -7.18 -8.74 -14.77
C LEU A 383 -7.68 -10.15 -14.43
N ASP A 384 -6.97 -11.18 -14.87
CA ASP A 384 -7.34 -12.57 -14.63
C ASP A 384 -7.03 -13.01 -13.18
N ILE A 385 -6.09 -12.35 -12.48
CA ILE A 385 -5.70 -12.71 -11.12
C ILE A 385 -6.32 -11.80 -10.04
N LEU A 386 -6.56 -10.52 -10.33
CA LEU A 386 -7.07 -9.56 -9.34
C LEU A 386 -8.34 -10.01 -8.59
N PRO A 387 -9.31 -10.70 -9.22
CA PRO A 387 -10.50 -11.19 -8.52
C PRO A 387 -10.21 -12.25 -7.45
N TYR A 388 -9.04 -12.90 -7.50
CA TYR A 388 -8.64 -13.96 -6.58
C TYR A 388 -7.79 -13.44 -5.41
N GLY A 389 -7.50 -12.15 -5.36
CA GLY A 389 -6.86 -11.51 -4.22
C GLY A 389 -7.74 -11.65 -2.98
N ARG A 390 -7.22 -12.34 -1.97
CA ARG A 390 -7.81 -12.43 -0.66
C ARG A 390 -7.11 -11.42 0.25
N TYR A 391 -7.88 -10.52 0.85
CA TYR A 391 -7.31 -9.58 1.80
C TYR A 391 -6.49 -10.30 2.87
N LEU A 392 -5.30 -9.78 3.14
CA LEU A 392 -4.32 -10.37 4.06
C LEU A 392 -4.89 -10.62 5.47
N GLY A 393 -5.88 -9.81 5.88
CA GLY A 393 -6.52 -9.85 7.19
C GLY A 393 -6.07 -8.70 8.09
N ASN A 394 -6.85 -8.43 9.14
CA ASN A 394 -6.56 -7.39 10.13
C ASN A 394 -5.51 -7.91 11.12
N MET A 395 -4.24 -7.85 10.74
CA MET A 395 -3.13 -8.20 11.61
C MET A 395 -2.96 -7.13 12.70
N PRO A 396 -2.59 -7.48 13.94
CA PRO A 396 -2.37 -6.50 15.02
C PRO A 396 -1.33 -5.44 14.69
N ASP A 397 -0.25 -5.85 14.03
CA ASP A 397 0.84 -5.01 13.52
C ASP A 397 1.39 -5.71 12.27
N ARG A 398 0.92 -5.28 11.11
CA ARG A 398 1.25 -5.93 9.83
C ARG A 398 2.74 -5.85 9.53
N ASP A 399 3.34 -4.69 9.77
CA ASP A 399 4.73 -4.46 9.41
C ASP A 399 5.67 -5.26 10.31
N LEU A 400 5.39 -5.32 11.61
CA LEU A 400 6.09 -6.21 12.52
C LEU A 400 5.97 -7.68 12.07
N ILE A 401 4.76 -8.13 11.74
CA ILE A 401 4.52 -9.53 11.37
C ILE A 401 5.22 -9.88 10.05
N VAL A 402 5.09 -9.04 9.04
CA VAL A 402 5.64 -9.31 7.69
C VAL A 402 7.14 -9.07 7.63
N TYR A 403 7.63 -7.92 8.14
CA TYR A 403 9.02 -7.51 7.96
C TYR A 403 9.96 -8.04 9.03
N GLU A 404 9.49 -8.12 10.28
CA GLU A 404 10.36 -8.48 11.41
C GLU A 404 10.20 -9.93 11.85
N ILE A 405 9.13 -10.63 11.40
CA ILE A 405 8.87 -12.03 11.76
C ILE A 405 8.90 -12.93 10.53
N ILE A 406 7.95 -12.79 9.60
CA ILE A 406 7.82 -13.74 8.48
C ILE A 406 9.06 -13.69 7.58
N TYR A 407 9.43 -12.50 7.09
CA TYR A 407 10.53 -12.36 6.13
C TYR A 407 11.88 -12.81 6.69
N PRO A 408 12.32 -12.44 7.90
CA PRO A 408 13.60 -12.89 8.44
C PRO A 408 13.73 -14.41 8.52
N HIS A 409 12.70 -15.13 8.95
CA HIS A 409 12.72 -16.58 9.02
C HIS A 409 12.71 -17.24 7.63
N ILE A 410 11.97 -16.67 6.67
CA ILE A 410 12.07 -17.07 5.26
C ILE A 410 13.51 -16.87 4.77
N SER A 411 14.09 -15.70 4.97
CA SER A 411 15.46 -15.38 4.58
C SER A 411 16.48 -16.33 5.20
N ASN A 412 16.34 -16.61 6.50
CA ASN A 412 17.19 -17.58 7.21
C ASN A 412 17.09 -18.99 6.62
N ALA A 413 15.87 -19.42 6.27
CA ALA A 413 15.69 -20.72 5.62
C ALA A 413 16.29 -20.77 4.23
N LEU A 414 16.15 -19.72 3.42
CA LEU A 414 16.75 -19.61 2.09
C LEU A 414 18.28 -19.59 2.13
N GLN A 415 18.87 -19.04 3.19
CA GLN A 415 20.32 -19.01 3.43
C GLN A 415 20.84 -20.28 4.13
N GLY A 416 19.96 -21.22 4.52
CA GLY A 416 20.32 -22.43 5.23
C GLY A 416 20.73 -22.20 6.70
N MET A 417 20.39 -21.05 7.27
CA MET A 417 20.60 -20.74 8.70
C MET A 417 19.53 -21.38 9.60
N GLU A 418 18.34 -21.61 9.05
CA GLU A 418 17.23 -22.35 9.69
C GLU A 418 16.77 -23.46 8.74
N THR A 419 16.28 -24.55 9.30
CA THR A 419 15.50 -25.52 8.53
C THR A 419 14.08 -24.99 8.31
N VAL A 420 13.37 -25.52 7.30
CA VAL A 420 11.96 -25.16 7.05
C VAL A 420 11.10 -25.35 8.30
N ASP A 421 11.30 -26.44 9.03
CA ASP A 421 10.53 -26.73 10.26
C ASP A 421 10.86 -25.76 11.41
N GLU A 422 12.11 -25.32 11.54
CA GLU A 422 12.51 -24.32 12.56
C GLU A 422 11.94 -22.96 12.21
N ALA A 423 12.05 -22.52 10.94
CA ALA A 423 11.51 -21.24 10.49
C ALA A 423 9.99 -21.16 10.68
N LEU A 424 9.25 -22.19 10.28
CA LEU A 424 7.79 -22.22 10.46
C LEU A 424 7.37 -22.23 11.93
N ALA A 425 8.08 -22.95 12.78
CA ALA A 425 7.79 -22.97 14.21
C ALA A 425 8.07 -21.61 14.88
N ALA A 426 9.11 -20.90 14.44
CA ALA A 426 9.43 -19.56 14.92
C ALA A 426 8.39 -18.54 14.44
N ILE A 427 8.07 -18.51 13.14
CA ILE A 427 7.01 -17.64 12.59
C ILE A 427 5.70 -17.85 13.35
N ASP A 428 5.27 -19.10 13.53
CA ASP A 428 4.02 -19.42 14.24
C ASP A 428 4.02 -18.89 15.68
N ALA A 429 5.12 -19.11 16.42
CA ALA A 429 5.24 -18.69 17.80
C ALA A 429 5.30 -17.16 17.96
N GLU A 430 6.11 -16.49 17.16
CA GLU A 430 6.35 -15.04 17.26
C GLU A 430 5.17 -14.24 16.74
N ALA A 431 4.59 -14.61 15.58
CA ALA A 431 3.40 -13.95 15.04
C ALA A 431 2.19 -14.09 15.99
N ASN A 432 1.99 -15.25 16.62
CA ASN A 432 0.93 -15.42 17.62
C ASN A 432 1.19 -14.65 18.94
N ALA A 433 2.43 -14.28 19.23
CA ALA A 433 2.73 -13.45 20.39
C ALA A 433 2.23 -11.99 20.25
N THR A 434 1.98 -11.52 19.04
CA THR A 434 1.46 -10.16 18.77
C THR A 434 0.00 -9.96 19.16
N PHE A 435 -0.78 -11.04 19.31
CA PHE A 435 -2.19 -11.01 19.74
C PHE A 435 -2.40 -10.91 21.27
N ARG A 436 -1.39 -10.57 22.03
CA ARG A 436 -1.45 -10.53 23.50
C ARG A 436 -1.69 -9.16 24.08
#